data_4c12f7f6342d77f798443fbc467d7b3b
#
_entry.id   4c12f7f6342d77f798443fbc467d7b3b
#
_cell.length_a   1.000
_cell.length_b   1.000
_cell.length_c   1.000
_cell.angle_alpha   90.00
_cell.angle_beta   90.00
_cell.angle_gamma   90.00
#
_symmetry.space_group_name_H-M   'P 1'
#
loop_
_entity.id
_entity.type
_entity.pdbx_description
1 polymer ?
#
loop_
_entity_poly.entity_id
_entity_poly.type
_entity_poly.pdbx_seq_one_letter_code
_entity_poly.pdbx_strand_id
1 'polypeptide(L)'
;MKRLFPLLLTLLLFHLPGCGLGNGIPRGLDWQALTVTDQKGGALLSAAPGWEGGKDVPRLSLSVQVEADSVVLTRPETGERWSGTLAPGEALSDGTTAYPLSFPGAEAGWAVYGITGHTDGSREAALYLTAGGVTVYCTAPLSD
;
A
#
# COMPACT_ATOMS: atom_id res chain seq x y z
N MET A 1 4.06 13.95 42.77
CA MET A 1 4.86 14.55 41.70
C MET A 1 6.02 13.68 41.25
N LYS A 2 6.70 12.97 42.11
CA LYS A 2 7.80 12.08 41.70
C LYS A 2 7.38 10.88 40.83
N ARG A 3 6.09 10.55 40.83
CA ARG A 3 5.56 9.41 40.05
C ARG A 3 5.10 9.77 38.63
N LEU A 4 4.97 11.06 38.33
CA LEU A 4 4.57 11.53 36.99
C LEU A 4 5.74 11.63 36.03
N PHE A 5 6.94 11.80 36.53
CA PHE A 5 8.13 11.97 35.73
C PHE A 5 8.50 10.73 34.91
N PRO A 6 8.52 9.52 35.48
CA PRO A 6 8.80 8.33 34.68
C PRO A 6 7.67 8.00 33.69
N LEU A 7 6.43 8.35 34.02
CA LEU A 7 5.31 8.15 33.11
C LEU A 7 5.39 9.06 31.91
N LEU A 8 5.80 10.31 32.12
CA LEU A 8 5.99 11.29 31.03
C LEU A 8 7.15 10.88 30.13
N LEU A 9 8.23 10.36 30.72
CA LEU A 9 9.38 9.87 29.97
C LEU A 9 9.03 8.63 29.15
N THR A 10 8.22 7.74 29.68
CA THR A 10 7.75 6.55 28.97
C THR A 10 6.84 6.94 27.81
N LEU A 11 6.00 7.94 28.00
CA LEU A 11 5.14 8.46 26.93
C LEU A 11 5.95 9.11 25.80
N LEU A 12 7.00 9.86 26.16
CA LEU A 12 7.90 10.46 25.16
C LEU A 12 8.66 9.41 24.36
N LEU A 13 9.10 8.33 24.99
CA LEU A 13 9.77 7.22 24.33
C LEU A 13 8.84 6.47 23.37
N PHE A 14 7.54 6.42 23.68
CA PHE A 14 6.55 5.83 22.79
C PHE A 14 6.25 6.69 21.56
N HIS A 15 6.29 8.01 21.72
CA HIS A 15 6.02 8.93 20.61
C HIS A 15 7.21 9.09 19.67
N LEU A 16 8.43 9.06 20.17
CA LEU A 16 9.64 9.23 19.37
C LEU A 16 9.84 8.13 18.32
N PRO A 17 9.71 6.84 18.64
CA PRO A 17 9.79 5.79 17.62
C PRO A 17 8.64 5.87 16.62
N GLY A 18 7.43 6.20 17.06
CA GLY A 18 6.26 6.34 16.19
C GLY A 18 6.39 7.49 15.18
N CYS A 19 6.98 8.61 15.58
CA CYS A 19 7.23 9.74 14.67
C CYS A 19 8.42 9.52 13.74
N GLY A 20 9.46 8.81 14.22
CA GLY A 20 10.67 8.56 13.43
C GLY A 20 10.53 7.43 12.42
N LEU A 21 9.63 6.49 12.71
CA LEU A 21 9.37 5.33 11.88
C LEU A 21 8.18 5.51 10.95
N GLY A 22 7.69 6.73 10.79
CA GLY A 22 6.53 7.03 9.96
C GLY A 22 6.42 6.09 8.77
N ASN A 23 5.36 5.87 8.12
CA ASN A 23 5.29 4.90 7.06
C ASN A 23 6.48 5.05 6.10
N GLY A 24 7.24 4.00 5.85
CA GLY A 24 8.40 4.00 4.97
C GLY A 24 8.03 4.12 3.49
N ILE A 25 6.78 4.32 3.15
CA ILE A 25 6.33 4.51 1.77
C ILE A 25 6.67 5.94 1.35
N PRO A 26 7.54 6.12 0.34
CA PRO A 26 7.91 7.46 -0.11
C PRO A 26 6.70 8.22 -0.67
N ARG A 27 6.68 9.52 -0.42
CA ARG A 27 5.65 10.41 -0.97
C ARG A 27 6.00 10.83 -2.40
N GLY A 28 4.98 11.17 -3.16
CA GLY A 28 5.15 11.72 -4.49
C GLY A 28 5.52 10.68 -5.56
N LEU A 29 5.45 9.40 -5.26
CA LEU A 29 5.63 8.36 -6.27
C LEU A 29 4.44 8.30 -7.21
N ASP A 30 4.73 8.05 -8.47
CA ASP A 30 3.71 7.86 -9.51
C ASP A 30 3.25 6.39 -9.52
N TRP A 31 2.29 6.07 -8.67
CA TRP A 31 1.79 4.72 -8.52
C TRP A 31 0.86 4.32 -9.67
N GLN A 32 1.13 3.18 -10.26
CA GLN A 32 0.30 2.58 -11.31
C GLN A 32 -0.26 1.26 -10.82
N ALA A 33 -1.59 1.13 -10.85
CA ALA A 33 -2.24 -0.13 -10.57
C ALA A 33 -2.11 -1.05 -11.77
N LEU A 34 -1.56 -2.23 -11.58
CA LEU A 34 -1.31 -3.20 -12.64
C LEU A 34 -2.37 -4.28 -12.70
N THR A 35 -2.77 -4.82 -11.56
CA THR A 35 -3.75 -5.90 -11.47
C THR A 35 -4.64 -5.75 -10.25
N VAL A 36 -5.84 -6.29 -10.35
CA VAL A 36 -6.71 -6.60 -9.20
C VAL A 36 -7.00 -8.09 -9.26
N THR A 37 -6.70 -8.78 -8.18
CA THR A 37 -6.87 -10.22 -8.05
C THR A 37 -7.85 -10.59 -6.94
N ASP A 38 -8.47 -11.75 -7.04
CA ASP A 38 -9.31 -12.32 -5.99
C ASP A 38 -8.45 -13.04 -4.93
N GLN A 39 -9.11 -13.64 -3.93
CA GLN A 39 -8.43 -14.35 -2.84
C GLN A 39 -7.64 -15.59 -3.31
N LYS A 40 -7.98 -16.12 -4.48
CA LYS A 40 -7.30 -17.28 -5.07
C LYS A 40 -6.19 -16.90 -6.04
N GLY A 41 -5.93 -15.61 -6.19
CA GLY A 41 -4.93 -15.10 -7.13
C GLY A 41 -5.43 -14.97 -8.57
N GLY A 42 -6.72 -15.19 -8.81
CA GLY A 42 -7.32 -15.03 -10.15
C GLY A 42 -7.45 -13.56 -10.52
N ALA A 43 -7.03 -13.19 -11.73
CA ALA A 43 -7.11 -11.81 -12.19
C ALA A 43 -8.56 -11.40 -12.45
N LEU A 44 -8.99 -10.31 -11.80
CA LEU A 44 -10.29 -9.67 -12.00
C LEU A 44 -10.18 -8.51 -12.98
N LEU A 45 -9.13 -7.72 -12.87
CA LEU A 45 -8.81 -6.58 -13.74
C LEU A 45 -7.31 -6.56 -14.00
N SER A 46 -6.92 -6.05 -15.17
CA SER A 46 -5.50 -5.93 -15.52
C SER A 46 -5.26 -4.68 -16.37
N ALA A 47 -4.13 -4.00 -16.13
CA ALA A 47 -3.69 -2.89 -16.98
C ALA A 47 -3.30 -3.37 -18.39
N ALA A 48 -2.94 -4.65 -18.51
CA ALA A 48 -2.66 -5.31 -19.79
C ALA A 48 -3.69 -6.42 -20.04
N PRO A 49 -4.88 -6.10 -20.52
CA PRO A 49 -5.94 -7.10 -20.74
C PRO A 49 -5.50 -8.18 -21.72
N GLY A 50 -5.88 -9.41 -21.46
CA GLY A 50 -5.57 -10.56 -22.31
C GLY A 50 -4.22 -11.22 -22.04
N TRP A 51 -3.43 -10.71 -21.13
CA TRP A 51 -2.11 -11.24 -20.83
C TRP A 51 -2.14 -12.54 -20.01
N GLU A 52 -3.10 -12.68 -19.12
CA GLU A 52 -3.16 -13.85 -18.25
C GLU A 52 -4.05 -14.96 -18.82
N GLY A 53 -3.41 -15.96 -19.47
CA GLY A 53 -4.02 -17.24 -19.78
C GLY A 53 -5.15 -17.20 -20.81
N GLY A 54 -5.20 -16.20 -21.66
CA GLY A 54 -6.20 -16.11 -22.74
C GLY A 54 -7.63 -15.84 -22.28
N LYS A 55 -7.82 -15.43 -21.03
CA LYS A 55 -9.12 -14.96 -20.55
C LYS A 55 -9.27 -13.46 -20.82
N ASP A 56 -10.46 -13.05 -21.25
CA ASP A 56 -10.81 -11.65 -21.37
C ASP A 56 -10.91 -11.01 -19.97
N VAL A 57 -9.78 -10.59 -19.44
CA VAL A 57 -9.73 -9.83 -18.20
C VAL A 57 -10.03 -8.37 -18.52
N PRO A 58 -11.06 -7.75 -17.90
CA PRO A 58 -11.37 -6.36 -18.17
C PRO A 58 -10.20 -5.44 -17.84
N ARG A 59 -10.11 -4.35 -18.58
CA ARG A 59 -9.05 -3.37 -18.40
C ARG A 59 -9.18 -2.64 -17.08
N LEU A 60 -8.07 -2.60 -16.33
CA LEU A 60 -7.96 -1.83 -15.11
C LEU A 60 -7.66 -0.37 -15.43
N SER A 61 -8.51 0.51 -14.94
CA SER A 61 -8.26 1.94 -14.92
C SER A 61 -8.49 2.44 -13.50
N LEU A 62 -7.40 2.67 -12.77
CA LEU A 62 -7.45 3.04 -11.37
C LEU A 62 -6.27 3.95 -11.05
N SER A 63 -6.56 5.13 -10.51
CA SER A 63 -5.55 6.04 -9.99
C SER A 63 -5.27 5.71 -8.53
N VAL A 64 -4.02 5.65 -8.16
CA VAL A 64 -3.57 5.34 -6.80
C VAL A 64 -2.73 6.49 -6.27
N GLN A 65 -3.13 7.00 -5.12
CA GLN A 65 -2.39 8.06 -4.43
C GLN A 65 -2.12 7.61 -3.00
N VAL A 66 -0.86 7.65 -2.60
CA VAL A 66 -0.42 7.25 -1.27
C VAL A 66 0.09 8.47 -0.51
N GLU A 67 -0.52 8.73 0.62
CA GLU A 67 -0.14 9.76 1.56
C GLU A 67 0.52 9.14 2.80
N ALA A 68 0.86 9.96 3.79
CA ALA A 68 1.55 9.49 5.00
C ALA A 68 0.75 8.42 5.77
N ASP A 69 -0.56 8.57 5.82
CA ASP A 69 -1.46 7.75 6.64
C ASP A 69 -2.71 7.30 5.88
N SER A 70 -2.70 7.45 4.56
CA SER A 70 -3.88 7.12 3.75
C SER A 70 -3.50 6.66 2.35
N VAL A 71 -4.40 5.90 1.75
CA VAL A 71 -4.37 5.51 0.34
C VAL A 71 -5.69 5.93 -0.29
N VAL A 72 -5.61 6.60 -1.43
CA VAL A 72 -6.81 7.01 -2.17
C VAL A 72 -6.81 6.31 -3.52
N LEU A 73 -7.85 5.55 -3.78
CA LEU A 73 -8.10 4.90 -5.06
C LEU A 73 -9.22 5.64 -5.77
N THR A 74 -8.99 6.02 -7.01
CA THR A 74 -10.00 6.73 -7.82
C THR A 74 -10.20 6.01 -9.14
N ARG A 75 -11.44 5.75 -9.48
CA ARG A 75 -11.80 5.29 -10.84
C ARG A 75 -12.05 6.53 -11.71
N PRO A 76 -11.14 6.85 -12.65
CA PRO A 76 -11.28 8.10 -13.43
C PRO A 76 -12.55 8.18 -14.26
N GLU A 77 -13.04 7.03 -14.76
CA GLU A 77 -14.21 6.96 -15.61
C GLU A 77 -15.51 7.36 -14.94
N THR A 78 -15.65 7.04 -13.64
CA THR A 78 -16.87 7.27 -12.87
C THR A 78 -16.70 8.34 -11.79
N GLY A 79 -15.47 8.70 -11.46
CA GLY A 79 -15.17 9.57 -10.32
C GLY A 79 -15.33 8.88 -8.96
N GLU A 80 -15.62 7.59 -8.92
CA GLU A 80 -15.67 6.84 -7.67
C GLU A 80 -14.33 6.89 -6.96
N ARG A 81 -14.39 7.04 -5.64
CA ARG A 81 -13.21 7.27 -4.82
C ARG A 81 -13.31 6.47 -3.52
N TRP A 82 -12.24 5.76 -3.20
CA TRP A 82 -12.12 5.02 -1.95
C TRP A 82 -10.91 5.52 -1.19
N SER A 83 -11.12 5.94 0.05
CA SER A 83 -10.04 6.40 0.94
C SER A 83 -9.84 5.38 2.03
N GLY A 84 -8.63 4.84 2.10
CA GLY A 84 -8.22 3.92 3.15
C GLY A 84 -7.25 4.58 4.12
N THR A 85 -7.28 4.18 5.38
CA THR A 85 -6.38 4.63 6.43
C THR A 85 -5.26 3.63 6.63
N LEU A 86 -4.01 4.11 6.71
CA LEU A 86 -2.83 3.31 7.02
C LEU A 86 -2.43 3.55 8.47
N ALA A 87 -2.36 2.48 9.25
CA ALA A 87 -1.77 2.51 10.59
C ALA A 87 -0.25 2.29 10.51
N PRO A 88 0.50 2.56 11.59
CA PRO A 88 1.95 2.36 11.58
C PRO A 88 2.36 0.96 11.17
N GLY A 89 3.39 0.87 10.32
CA GLY A 89 3.82 -0.37 9.69
C GLY A 89 4.77 -1.20 10.54
N GLU A 90 4.90 -2.46 10.16
CA GLU A 90 5.81 -3.43 10.76
C GLU A 90 6.73 -4.00 9.68
N ALA A 91 8.05 -3.96 9.94
CA ALA A 91 9.02 -4.54 9.03
C ALA A 91 8.94 -6.07 9.09
N LEU A 92 8.88 -6.70 7.93
CA LEU A 92 8.88 -8.14 7.79
C LEU A 92 10.29 -8.67 7.48
N SER A 93 10.50 -9.97 7.69
CA SER A 93 11.80 -10.61 7.52
C SER A 93 12.31 -10.62 6.08
N ASP A 94 11.44 -10.45 5.11
CA ASP A 94 11.78 -10.43 3.68
C ASP A 94 12.19 -9.03 3.17
N GLY A 95 12.28 -8.03 4.06
CA GLY A 95 12.62 -6.65 3.70
C GLY A 95 11.43 -5.78 3.32
N THR A 96 10.22 -6.32 3.30
CA THR A 96 9.01 -5.54 3.08
C THR A 96 8.48 -4.96 4.38
N THR A 97 7.53 -4.04 4.29
CA THR A 97 6.84 -3.47 5.44
C THR A 97 5.34 -3.60 5.25
N ALA A 98 4.65 -4.12 6.26
CA ALA A 98 3.20 -4.28 6.25
C ALA A 98 2.54 -3.21 7.10
N TYR A 99 1.53 -2.56 6.55
CA TYR A 99 0.73 -1.52 7.21
C TYR A 99 -0.70 -2.01 7.33
N PRO A 100 -1.31 -1.97 8.52
CA PRO A 100 -2.75 -2.21 8.63
C PRO A 100 -3.51 -1.19 7.78
N LEU A 101 -4.44 -1.68 6.97
CA LEU A 101 -5.22 -0.88 6.01
C LEU A 101 -6.69 -1.04 6.32
N SER A 102 -7.41 0.08 6.42
CA SER A 102 -8.84 0.11 6.67
C SER A 102 -9.56 0.99 5.67
N PHE A 103 -10.55 0.44 5.00
CA PHE A 103 -11.52 1.21 4.22
C PHE A 103 -12.87 1.22 4.94
N PRO A 104 -13.62 2.33 4.93
CA PRO A 104 -14.95 2.37 5.53
C PRO A 104 -15.88 1.31 4.92
N GLY A 105 -16.53 0.52 5.78
CA GLY A 105 -17.47 -0.50 5.36
C GLY A 105 -16.85 -1.80 4.82
N ALA A 106 -15.53 -1.93 4.84
CA ALA A 106 -14.81 -3.13 4.42
C ALA A 106 -14.10 -3.78 5.61
N GLU A 107 -13.78 -5.07 5.47
CA GLU A 107 -12.93 -5.74 6.45
C GLU A 107 -11.53 -5.13 6.44
N ALA A 108 -10.89 -5.13 7.62
CA ALA A 108 -9.52 -4.68 7.74
C ALA A 108 -8.58 -5.53 6.88
N GLY A 109 -7.63 -4.88 6.25
CA GLY A 109 -6.65 -5.52 5.38
C GLY A 109 -5.25 -5.01 5.63
N TRP A 110 -4.42 -5.11 4.61
CA TRP A 110 -3.01 -4.79 4.69
C TRP A 110 -2.56 -4.06 3.44
N ALA A 111 -1.61 -3.14 3.63
CA ALA A 111 -0.80 -2.60 2.56
C ALA A 111 0.63 -3.11 2.77
N VAL A 112 1.20 -3.79 1.79
CA VAL A 112 2.57 -4.32 1.88
C VAL A 112 3.43 -3.57 0.87
N TYR A 113 4.45 -2.88 1.37
CA TYR A 113 5.39 -2.10 0.57
C TYR A 113 6.74 -2.78 0.51
N GLY A 114 7.34 -2.78 -0.68
CA GLY A 114 8.69 -3.30 -0.88
C GLY A 114 9.35 -2.65 -2.09
N ILE A 115 10.62 -3.00 -2.31
CA ILE A 115 11.41 -2.53 -3.45
C ILE A 115 11.87 -3.74 -4.24
N THR A 116 11.63 -3.72 -5.55
CA THR A 116 12.10 -4.74 -6.48
C THR A 116 13.25 -4.19 -7.30
N GLY A 117 14.38 -4.89 -7.31
CA GLY A 117 15.50 -4.60 -8.19
C GLY A 117 15.39 -5.40 -9.48
N HIS A 118 15.73 -4.77 -10.59
CA HIS A 118 15.78 -5.42 -11.90
C HIS A 118 17.22 -5.70 -12.33
N THR A 119 17.38 -6.61 -13.28
CA THR A 119 18.71 -7.02 -13.77
C THR A 119 19.46 -5.90 -14.48
N ASP A 120 18.78 -4.90 -14.97
CA ASP A 120 19.39 -3.71 -15.58
C ASP A 120 19.85 -2.67 -14.55
N GLY A 121 19.71 -2.95 -13.26
CA GLY A 121 20.08 -2.04 -12.16
C GLY A 121 18.97 -1.07 -11.76
N SER A 122 17.87 -1.00 -12.48
CA SER A 122 16.73 -0.18 -12.10
C SER A 122 15.99 -0.75 -10.89
N ARG A 123 15.33 0.11 -10.14
CA ARG A 123 14.53 -0.27 -8.98
C ARG A 123 13.12 0.27 -9.10
N GLU A 124 12.20 -0.47 -8.56
CA GLU A 124 10.78 -0.16 -8.62
C GLU A 124 10.16 -0.38 -7.24
N ALA A 125 9.33 0.55 -6.81
CA ALA A 125 8.52 0.35 -5.61
C ALA A 125 7.33 -0.54 -5.95
N ALA A 126 7.00 -1.44 -5.05
CA ALA A 126 5.84 -2.33 -5.15
C ALA A 126 4.93 -2.13 -3.95
N LEU A 127 3.63 -2.13 -4.20
CA LEU A 127 2.62 -1.97 -3.17
C LEU A 127 1.46 -2.92 -3.44
N TYR A 128 1.16 -3.76 -2.46
CA TYR A 128 0.01 -4.66 -2.48
C TYR A 128 -1.02 -4.12 -1.50
N LEU A 129 -2.21 -3.81 -2.00
CA LEU A 129 -3.33 -3.35 -1.17
C LEU A 129 -4.37 -4.47 -1.12
N THR A 130 -4.51 -5.09 0.04
CA THR A 130 -5.44 -6.21 0.24
C THR A 130 -6.54 -5.78 1.20
N ALA A 131 -7.78 -5.81 0.75
CA ALA A 131 -8.95 -5.55 1.56
C ALA A 131 -10.20 -6.12 0.87
N GLY A 132 -11.19 -6.54 1.65
CA GLY A 132 -12.48 -6.99 1.10
C GLY A 132 -12.39 -8.18 0.14
N GLY A 133 -11.39 -9.02 0.29
CA GLY A 133 -11.22 -10.21 -0.55
C GLY A 133 -10.55 -9.95 -1.89
N VAL A 134 -10.03 -8.75 -2.12
CA VAL A 134 -9.30 -8.41 -3.35
C VAL A 134 -7.94 -7.83 -3.01
N THR A 135 -7.00 -7.98 -3.94
CA THR A 135 -5.67 -7.39 -3.86
C THR A 135 -5.42 -6.52 -5.08
N VAL A 136 -5.05 -5.27 -4.85
CA VAL A 136 -4.60 -4.35 -5.89
C VAL A 136 -3.08 -4.33 -5.86
N TYR A 137 -2.45 -4.72 -6.95
CA TYR A 137 -1.00 -4.65 -7.10
C TYR A 137 -0.61 -3.39 -7.85
N CYS A 138 0.25 -2.59 -7.23
CA CYS A 138 0.71 -1.32 -7.78
C CYS A 138 2.22 -1.29 -7.83
N THR A 139 2.76 -0.57 -8.80
CA THR A 139 4.19 -0.28 -8.89
C THR A 139 4.41 1.20 -9.13
N ALA A 140 5.59 1.68 -8.76
CA ALA A 140 6.02 3.05 -9.02
C ALA A 140 7.52 3.08 -9.30
N PRO A 141 7.98 3.79 -10.35
CA PRO A 141 9.40 3.91 -10.61
C PRO A 141 10.08 4.69 -9.48
N LEU A 142 11.27 4.23 -9.10
CA LEU A 142 12.12 4.94 -8.15
C LEU A 142 13.19 5.69 -8.93
N SER A 143 13.27 6.99 -8.67
CA SER A 143 14.38 7.79 -9.18
C SER A 143 15.64 7.52 -8.37
N ASP A 144 16.75 7.38 -9.06
CA ASP A 144 18.07 7.21 -8.44
C ASP A 144 18.53 8.48 -7.71
#